data_3cb7fb04a27fc5c0cfd1bce92fe0bf00
#
_entry.id   3cb7fb04a27fc5c0cfd1bce92fe0bf00
#
_cell.length_a   1.000
_cell.length_b   1.000
_cell.length_c   1.000
_cell.angle_alpha   90.00
_cell.angle_beta   90.00
_cell.angle_gamma   90.00
#
_symmetry.space_group_name_H-M   'P 1'
#
loop_
_entity.id
_entity.type
_entity.pdbx_description
1 polymer ?
#
loop_
_entity_poly.entity_id
_entity_poly.type
_entity_poly.pdbx_seq_one_letter_code
_entity_poly.pdbx_strand_id
1 'polypeptide(L)'
;MSYNLGEKCISTEGNDFWIAPNAAVIGSVVLKKNASIWFSATLRGDNDPIIVGENSNVQDGSVCHTDDGMPLTIGDDVTVGHKVILHS
;
A
#
# COMPACT_ATOMS: atom_id res chain seq x y z
N MET A 1 -10.25 1.69 0.81
CA MET A 1 -10.76 2.44 -0.36
C MET A 1 -9.61 3.11 -1.08
N SER A 2 -9.62 3.11 -2.40
CA SER A 2 -8.53 3.70 -3.18
C SER A 2 -8.90 5.08 -3.71
N TYR A 3 -7.89 5.93 -3.84
CA TYR A 3 -8.06 7.31 -4.33
C TYR A 3 -6.99 7.60 -5.38
N ASN A 4 -7.40 8.15 -6.50
CA ASN A 4 -6.46 8.56 -7.55
C ASN A 4 -5.95 9.99 -7.27
N LEU A 5 -4.69 10.23 -7.64
CA LEU A 5 -4.09 11.56 -7.61
C LEU A 5 -3.64 11.89 -9.04
N GLY A 6 -4.52 12.54 -9.81
CA GLY A 6 -4.29 12.77 -11.22
C GLY A 6 -4.15 11.43 -11.95
N GLU A 7 -2.98 11.19 -12.58
CA GLU A 7 -2.71 9.92 -13.24
C GLU A 7 -2.16 8.84 -12.31
N LYS A 8 -1.85 9.21 -11.07
CA LYS A 8 -1.37 8.26 -10.07
C LYS A 8 -2.55 7.47 -9.51
N CYS A 9 -2.53 6.18 -9.72
CA CYS A 9 -3.61 5.29 -9.28
C CYS A 9 -3.07 3.94 -8.84
N ILE A 10 -3.92 3.19 -8.16
CA ILE A 10 -3.60 1.84 -7.73
C ILE A 10 -3.41 0.93 -8.95
N SER A 11 -2.45 0.00 -8.84
CA SER A 11 -2.18 -1.05 -9.82
C SER A 11 -2.16 -2.38 -9.10
N THR A 12 -2.80 -3.40 -9.67
CA THR A 12 -2.91 -4.71 -9.05
C THR A 12 -2.55 -5.82 -10.02
N GLU A 13 -2.07 -6.95 -9.50
CA GLU A 13 -1.89 -8.17 -10.26
C GLU A 13 -3.17 -9.00 -10.18
N GLY A 14 -4.09 -8.78 -11.13
CA GLY A 14 -5.37 -9.48 -11.15
C GLY A 14 -6.29 -9.04 -10.01
N ASN A 15 -7.11 -9.97 -9.52
CA ASN A 15 -8.12 -9.69 -8.51
C ASN A 15 -7.79 -10.29 -7.13
N ASP A 16 -6.60 -10.88 -6.99
CA ASP A 16 -6.19 -11.53 -5.74
C ASP A 16 -5.54 -10.52 -4.80
N PHE A 17 -6.33 -9.61 -4.28
CA PHE A 17 -5.90 -8.63 -3.28
C PHE A 17 -7.09 -8.25 -2.42
N TRP A 18 -6.83 -7.65 -1.27
CA TRP A 18 -7.89 -7.17 -0.39
C TRP A 18 -7.52 -5.84 0.25
N ILE A 19 -8.46 -4.91 0.23
CA ILE A 19 -8.32 -3.61 0.86
C ILE A 19 -9.52 -3.44 1.80
N ALA A 20 -9.26 -3.25 3.09
CA ALA A 20 -10.32 -3.01 4.07
C ALA A 20 -11.14 -1.76 3.69
N PRO A 21 -12.45 -1.75 3.96
CA PRO A 21 -13.32 -0.64 3.55
C PRO A 21 -12.88 0.73 4.09
N ASN A 22 -12.26 0.78 5.27
CA ASN A 22 -11.82 2.04 5.86
C ASN A 22 -10.31 2.26 5.73
N ALA A 23 -9.60 1.45 4.98
CA ALA A 23 -8.22 1.73 4.63
C ALA A 23 -8.19 2.79 3.52
N ALA A 24 -7.16 3.63 3.54
CA ALA A 24 -6.95 4.64 2.50
C ALA A 24 -5.71 4.28 1.68
N VAL A 25 -5.92 3.99 0.40
CA VAL A 25 -4.84 3.68 -0.55
C VAL A 25 -4.85 4.78 -1.59
N ILE A 26 -3.83 5.63 -1.56
CA ILE A 26 -3.82 6.90 -2.28
C ILE A 26 -2.67 6.95 -3.28
N GLY A 27 -2.98 7.27 -4.52
CA GLY A 27 -1.98 7.51 -5.55
C GLY A 27 -1.34 6.24 -6.09
N SER A 28 -0.04 6.28 -6.31
CA SER A 28 0.73 5.20 -6.96
C SER A 28 1.03 4.08 -5.96
N VAL A 29 0.15 3.11 -5.87
CA VAL A 29 0.31 1.93 -5.01
C VAL A 29 0.18 0.69 -5.88
N VAL A 30 1.15 -0.21 -5.80
CA VAL A 30 1.13 -1.48 -6.51
C VAL A 30 0.88 -2.59 -5.50
N LEU A 31 -0.20 -3.33 -5.69
CA LEU A 31 -0.54 -4.50 -4.87
C LEU A 31 -0.30 -5.76 -5.69
N LYS A 32 0.64 -6.57 -5.27
CA LYS A 32 0.93 -7.83 -5.93
C LYS A 32 -0.04 -8.91 -5.45
N LYS A 33 0.07 -10.12 -6.00
CA LYS A 33 -0.86 -11.22 -5.75
C LYS A 33 -1.01 -11.51 -4.26
N ASN A 34 -2.25 -11.61 -3.79
CA ASN A 34 -2.60 -11.89 -2.39
C ASN A 34 -2.11 -10.82 -1.39
N ALA A 35 -1.82 -9.61 -1.85
CA ALA A 35 -1.54 -8.51 -0.95
C ALA A 35 -2.82 -8.08 -0.23
N SER A 36 -2.70 -7.67 1.03
CA SER A 36 -3.86 -7.22 1.80
C SER A 36 -3.52 -5.99 2.63
N ILE A 37 -4.46 -5.05 2.65
CA ILE A 37 -4.35 -3.79 3.38
C ILE A 37 -5.51 -3.75 4.37
N TRP A 38 -5.20 -3.65 5.66
CA TRP A 38 -6.15 -3.87 6.73
C TRP A 38 -6.75 -2.57 7.25
N PHE A 39 -7.61 -2.69 8.27
CA PHE A 39 -8.47 -1.59 8.73
C PHE A 39 -7.68 -0.37 9.16
N SER A 40 -8.10 0.81 8.73
CA SER A 40 -7.52 2.11 9.08
C SER A 40 -6.06 2.29 8.66
N ALA A 41 -5.51 1.40 7.85
CA ALA A 41 -4.18 1.60 7.28
C ALA A 41 -4.24 2.69 6.20
N THR A 42 -3.14 3.42 6.05
CA THR A 42 -3.01 4.48 5.05
C THR A 42 -1.75 4.26 4.24
N LEU A 43 -1.90 4.09 2.93
CA LEU A 43 -0.80 4.00 1.99
C LEU A 43 -0.89 5.21 1.06
N ARG A 44 0.08 6.10 1.17
CA ARG A 44 0.07 7.34 0.41
C ARG A 44 1.26 7.40 -0.55
N GLY A 45 1.03 6.94 -1.78
CA GLY A 45 2.02 6.98 -2.86
C GLY A 45 1.86 8.25 -3.71
N ASP A 46 1.95 9.40 -3.07
CA ASP A 46 1.75 10.69 -3.73
C ASP A 46 3.00 11.23 -4.39
N ASN A 47 4.17 10.78 -3.99
CA ASN A 47 5.45 11.12 -4.64
C ASN A 47 5.90 9.97 -5.53
N ASP A 48 6.45 8.92 -4.93
CA ASP A 48 6.86 7.71 -5.64
C ASP A 48 6.01 6.52 -5.23
N PRO A 49 6.04 5.42 -6.00
CA PRO A 49 5.16 4.29 -5.72
C PRO A 49 5.48 3.58 -4.41
N ILE A 50 4.42 3.05 -3.80
CA ILE A 50 4.49 2.06 -2.75
C ILE A 50 4.19 0.71 -3.39
N ILE A 51 5.06 -0.27 -3.21
CA ILE A 51 4.89 -1.61 -3.77
C ILE A 51 4.72 -2.59 -2.61
N VAL A 52 3.58 -3.28 -2.58
CA VAL A 52 3.31 -4.33 -1.59
C VAL A 52 3.46 -5.67 -2.29
N GLY A 53 4.43 -6.46 -1.85
CA GLY A 53 4.80 -7.72 -2.48
C GLY A 53 3.75 -8.82 -2.33
N GLU A 54 4.00 -9.96 -2.98
CA GLU A 54 3.08 -11.10 -2.95
C GLU A 54 2.92 -11.65 -1.55
N ASN A 55 1.69 -11.97 -1.16
CA ASN A 55 1.34 -12.53 0.14
C ASN A 55 1.71 -11.62 1.32
N SER A 56 1.99 -10.35 1.06
CA SER A 56 2.35 -9.39 2.09
C SER A 56 1.12 -8.65 2.59
N ASN A 57 1.20 -8.12 3.80
CA ASN A 57 0.08 -7.38 4.37
C ASN A 57 0.56 -6.15 5.13
N VAL A 58 -0.30 -5.16 5.15
CA VAL A 58 -0.16 -3.96 5.97
C VAL A 58 -1.31 -3.96 6.94
N GLN A 59 -1.00 -4.14 8.22
CA GLN A 59 -1.98 -4.37 9.27
C GLN A 59 -2.62 -3.05 9.76
N ASP A 60 -3.54 -3.20 10.70
CA ASP A 60 -4.42 -2.14 11.16
C ASP A 60 -3.66 -0.89 11.63
N GLY A 61 -4.08 0.27 11.14
CA GLY A 61 -3.58 1.57 11.59
C GLY A 61 -2.17 1.94 11.13
N SER A 62 -1.53 1.11 10.31
CA SER A 62 -0.19 1.41 9.80
C SER A 62 -0.24 2.50 8.73
N VAL A 63 0.86 3.25 8.61
CA VAL A 63 0.98 4.36 7.66
C VAL A 63 2.23 4.16 6.82
N CYS A 64 2.07 4.17 5.51
CA CYS A 64 3.16 4.09 4.55
C CYS A 64 3.15 5.34 3.67
N HIS A 65 4.32 5.95 3.51
CA HIS A 65 4.46 7.17 2.70
C HIS A 65 5.80 7.17 1.97
N THR A 66 5.82 7.82 0.82
CA THR A 66 7.04 7.93 0.00
C THR A 66 7.46 9.38 -0.16
N ASP A 67 8.79 9.59 -0.20
CA ASP A 67 9.37 10.85 -0.63
C ASP A 67 9.68 10.82 -2.13
N ASP A 68 9.82 11.99 -2.72
CA ASP A 68 10.14 12.14 -4.14
C ASP A 68 11.49 11.47 -4.46
N GLY A 69 11.49 10.63 -5.49
CA GLY A 69 12.66 9.88 -5.90
C GLY A 69 12.98 8.65 -5.06
N MET A 70 12.14 8.31 -4.08
CA MET A 70 12.41 7.21 -3.14
C MET A 70 11.18 6.31 -2.98
N PRO A 71 11.00 5.32 -3.85
CA PRO A 71 9.90 4.37 -3.72
C PRO A 71 10.03 3.53 -2.45
N LEU A 72 8.90 3.09 -1.92
CA LEU A 72 8.84 2.19 -0.77
C LEU A 72 8.43 0.80 -1.25
N THR A 73 9.30 -0.18 -1.04
CA THR A 73 9.02 -1.56 -1.44
C THR A 73 8.90 -2.45 -0.21
N ILE A 74 7.74 -3.08 -0.05
CA ILE A 74 7.51 -4.16 0.90
C ILE A 74 7.68 -5.45 0.12
N GLY A 75 8.62 -6.28 0.53
CA GLY A 75 8.93 -7.54 -0.17
C GLY A 75 7.79 -8.54 -0.09
N ASP A 76 8.03 -9.74 -0.61
CA ASP A 76 7.06 -10.82 -0.57
C ASP A 76 7.02 -11.48 0.82
N ASP A 77 5.84 -11.99 1.20
CA ASP A 77 5.64 -12.70 2.47
C ASP A 77 6.01 -11.87 3.71
N VAL A 78 5.79 -10.56 3.64
CA VAL A 78 6.08 -9.62 4.74
C VAL A 78 4.81 -9.24 5.47
N THR A 79 4.86 -9.27 6.79
CA THR A 79 3.81 -8.70 7.64
C THR A 79 4.29 -7.37 8.21
N VAL A 80 3.63 -6.29 7.82
CA VAL A 80 3.80 -5.00 8.47
C VAL A 80 2.78 -4.95 9.62
N GLY A 81 3.27 -4.97 10.85
CA GLY A 81 2.42 -5.08 12.04
C GLY A 81 1.48 -3.90 12.23
N HIS A 82 0.79 -3.90 13.37
CA HIS A 82 -0.19 -2.85 13.66
C HIS A 82 0.49 -1.54 14.02
N LYS A 83 -0.06 -0.41 13.56
CA LYS A 83 0.39 0.95 13.87
C LYS A 83 1.87 1.18 13.60
N VAL A 84 2.39 0.58 12.54
CA VAL A 84 3.76 0.80 12.07
C VAL A 84 3.77 1.98 11.12
N ILE A 85 4.82 2.80 11.17
CA ILE A 85 5.02 3.90 10.24
C ILE A 85 6.24 3.58 9.38
N LEU A 86 6.01 3.47 8.07
CA LEU A 86 7.08 3.26 7.08
C LEU A 86 7.17 4.50 6.20
N HIS A 87 8.35 5.05 6.10
CA HIS A 87 8.60 6.24 5.29
C HIS A 87 9.93 6.08 4.55
N SER A 88 9.91 6.31 3.26
CA SER A 88 11.12 6.20 2.44
C SER A 88 11.90 7.50 2.36
#